data_a3939b5c780f69cfbe9d975d10babf41
#
_entry.id   a3939b5c780f69cfbe9d975d10babf41
#
_cell.length_a   1.000
_cell.length_b   1.000
_cell.length_c   1.000
_cell.angle_alpha   90.00
_cell.angle_beta   90.00
_cell.angle_gamma   90.00
#
_symmetry.space_group_name_H-M   'P 1'
#
loop_
_entity.id
_entity.type
_entity.pdbx_description
1 polymer ?
#
loop_
_entity_poly.entity_id
_entity_poly.type
_entity_poly.pdbx_seq_one_letter_code
_entity_poly.pdbx_strand_id
1 'polypeptide(L)'
;MPTINAETMENNVQQIKTQLKASQIYNLVNRMKKDIQEVSEFDLTDYDEFDRHCYMIEQIGSAYMEREFRDFVVDEYNRDVIRFLVYYFNNCKLAENIFPGKDYKVHKNLMILGVPGTGKTLLMQVFSEYLKLTNNPNMFFNLSVTQMMNYYKINGHIDRYTYNEEGGKGIDGMPFNICINAVSYTHLT
;
A
#
# COMPACT_ATOMS: atom_id res chain seq x y z
N MET A 1 24.02 -55.14 15.03
CA MET A 1 23.22 -53.94 14.71
C MET A 1 24.13 -52.72 14.82
N PRO A 2 24.37 -51.95 13.80
CA PRO A 2 25.20 -50.77 13.92
C PRO A 2 24.47 -49.69 14.72
N THR A 3 25.06 -49.28 15.82
CA THR A 3 24.65 -48.14 16.64
C THR A 3 24.85 -46.87 15.82
N ILE A 4 23.77 -46.26 15.39
CA ILE A 4 23.81 -44.94 14.74
C ILE A 4 24.22 -43.96 15.83
N ASN A 5 25.37 -43.31 15.62
CA ASN A 5 25.94 -42.36 16.57
C ASN A 5 25.08 -41.10 16.64
N ALA A 6 24.76 -40.61 17.82
CA ALA A 6 23.90 -39.42 18.03
C ALA A 6 24.41 -38.19 17.26
N GLU A 7 25.72 -38.03 17.17
CA GLU A 7 26.38 -36.97 16.38
C GLU A 7 26.05 -37.02 14.88
N THR A 8 25.90 -38.25 14.32
CA THR A 8 25.51 -38.40 12.90
C THR A 8 24.04 -38.02 12.67
N MET A 9 23.17 -38.24 13.65
CA MET A 9 21.78 -37.83 13.58
C MET A 9 21.63 -36.32 13.69
N GLU A 10 22.36 -35.65 14.60
CA GLU A 10 22.34 -34.22 14.77
C GLU A 10 22.86 -33.49 13.50
N ASN A 11 23.95 -33.97 12.92
CA ASN A 11 24.51 -33.44 11.67
C ASN A 11 23.55 -33.61 10.49
N ASN A 12 22.85 -34.74 10.38
CA ASN A 12 21.84 -34.96 9.34
C ASN A 12 20.62 -34.06 9.51
N VAL A 13 20.16 -33.88 10.76
CA VAL A 13 19.05 -32.96 11.06
C VAL A 13 19.43 -31.51 10.75
N GLN A 14 20.65 -31.08 11.02
CA GLN A 14 21.17 -29.76 10.74
C GLN A 14 21.29 -29.53 9.21
N GLN A 15 21.77 -30.51 8.45
CA GLN A 15 21.82 -30.46 6.98
C GLN A 15 20.43 -30.40 6.36
N ILE A 16 19.48 -31.19 6.86
CA ILE A 16 18.10 -31.15 6.39
C ILE A 16 17.45 -29.76 6.66
N LYS A 17 17.67 -29.20 7.87
CA LYS A 17 17.18 -27.86 8.21
C LYS A 17 17.78 -26.77 7.32
N THR A 18 19.07 -26.89 6.98
CA THR A 18 19.74 -25.91 6.10
C THR A 18 19.25 -26.02 4.65
N GLN A 19 19.07 -27.25 4.15
CA GLN A 19 18.50 -27.46 2.80
C GLN A 19 17.05 -26.98 2.68
N LEU A 20 16.22 -27.22 3.69
CA LEU A 20 14.85 -26.73 3.73
C LEU A 20 14.81 -25.20 3.71
N LYS A 21 15.70 -24.53 4.48
CA LYS A 21 15.79 -23.07 4.46
C LYS A 21 16.18 -22.52 3.09
N ALA A 22 17.17 -23.13 2.43
CA ALA A 22 17.61 -22.70 1.10
C ALA A 22 16.51 -22.87 0.04
N SER A 23 15.79 -24.00 0.05
CA SER A 23 14.68 -24.24 -0.87
C SER A 23 13.48 -23.31 -0.59
N GLN A 24 13.21 -23.01 0.67
CA GLN A 24 12.17 -22.06 1.05
C GLN A 24 12.51 -20.65 0.58
N ILE A 25 13.76 -20.20 0.74
CA ILE A 25 14.23 -18.91 0.25
C ILE A 25 14.13 -18.86 -1.28
N TYR A 26 14.57 -19.90 -1.96
CA TYR A 26 14.47 -19.98 -3.42
C TYR A 26 13.03 -19.90 -3.92
N ASN A 27 12.11 -20.64 -3.30
CA ASN A 27 10.70 -20.60 -3.64
C ASN A 27 10.06 -19.23 -3.35
N LEU A 28 10.46 -18.60 -2.23
CA LEU A 28 10.01 -17.25 -1.90
C LEU A 28 10.48 -16.23 -2.94
N VAL A 29 11.77 -16.27 -3.31
CA VAL A 29 12.34 -15.37 -4.32
C VAL A 29 11.66 -15.57 -5.69
N ASN A 30 11.39 -16.81 -6.10
CA ASN A 30 10.70 -17.07 -7.36
C ASN A 30 9.24 -16.60 -7.33
N ARG A 31 8.56 -16.76 -6.19
CA ARG A 31 7.21 -16.20 -6.00
C ARG A 31 7.23 -14.68 -6.08
N MET A 32 8.14 -14.04 -5.34
CA MET A 32 8.31 -12.58 -5.40
C MET A 32 8.63 -12.07 -6.81
N LYS A 33 9.48 -12.79 -7.57
CA LYS A 33 9.76 -12.41 -8.97
C LYS A 33 8.52 -12.50 -9.85
N LYS A 34 7.72 -13.56 -9.68
CA LYS A 34 6.47 -13.73 -10.40
C LYS A 34 5.48 -12.63 -10.04
N ASP A 35 5.31 -12.34 -8.76
CA ASP A 35 4.42 -11.30 -8.27
C ASP A 35 4.84 -9.91 -8.79
N ILE A 36 6.16 -9.61 -8.78
CA ILE A 36 6.70 -8.37 -9.35
C ILE A 36 6.45 -8.29 -10.86
N GLN A 37 6.60 -9.39 -11.57
CA GLN A 37 6.36 -9.43 -13.01
C GLN A 37 4.88 -9.26 -13.31
N GLU A 38 3.99 -9.96 -12.62
CA GLU A 38 2.53 -9.81 -12.77
C GLU A 38 2.07 -8.39 -12.45
N VAL A 39 2.60 -7.77 -11.39
CA VAL A 39 2.30 -6.37 -11.03
C VAL A 39 2.87 -5.38 -12.06
N SER A 40 4.03 -5.66 -12.65
CA SER A 40 4.63 -4.80 -13.68
C SER A 40 3.94 -4.90 -15.04
N GLU A 41 3.24 -6.01 -15.28
CA GLU A 41 2.48 -6.28 -16.50
C GLU A 41 0.99 -5.93 -16.36
N PHE A 42 0.57 -5.42 -15.19
CA PHE A 42 -0.83 -5.02 -14.97
C PHE A 42 -1.17 -3.83 -15.87
N ASP A 43 -1.93 -4.13 -16.90
CA ASP A 43 -2.27 -3.19 -17.96
C ASP A 43 -3.74 -2.77 -17.85
N LEU A 44 -3.97 -1.55 -17.33
CA LEU A 44 -5.29 -0.90 -17.32
C LEU A 44 -5.57 -0.16 -18.65
N THR A 45 -4.92 -0.56 -19.76
CA THR A 45 -5.27 -0.04 -21.08
C THR A 45 -6.58 -0.61 -21.59
N ASP A 46 -7.02 -1.76 -21.05
CA ASP A 46 -8.39 -2.25 -21.25
C ASP A 46 -9.37 -1.26 -20.60
N TYR A 47 -10.19 -0.63 -21.42
CA TYR A 47 -11.16 0.37 -21.00
C TYR A 47 -12.21 -0.21 -20.04
N ASP A 48 -12.66 -1.43 -20.30
CA ASP A 48 -13.67 -2.11 -19.46
C ASP A 48 -13.13 -2.40 -18.08
N GLU A 49 -11.86 -2.79 -17.96
CA GLU A 49 -11.22 -3.05 -16.67
C GLU A 49 -11.00 -1.76 -15.90
N PHE A 50 -10.53 -0.70 -16.56
CA PHE A 50 -10.40 0.62 -15.95
C PHE A 50 -11.74 1.15 -15.40
N ASP A 51 -12.81 1.03 -16.17
CA ASP A 51 -14.15 1.47 -15.75
C ASP A 51 -14.66 0.70 -14.52
N ARG A 52 -14.37 -0.61 -14.41
CA ARG A 52 -14.69 -1.39 -13.21
C ARG A 52 -13.98 -0.85 -11.98
N HIS A 53 -12.71 -0.50 -12.08
CA HIS A 53 -11.95 0.11 -10.97
C HIS A 53 -12.53 1.47 -10.60
N CYS A 54 -12.87 2.31 -11.55
CA CYS A 54 -13.52 3.59 -11.31
C CYS A 54 -14.88 3.42 -10.62
N TYR A 55 -15.70 2.47 -11.09
CA TYR A 55 -16.97 2.16 -10.46
C TYR A 55 -16.81 1.72 -9.00
N MET A 56 -15.81 0.88 -8.68
CA MET A 56 -15.52 0.50 -7.29
C MET A 56 -15.18 1.71 -6.42
N ILE A 57 -14.36 2.63 -6.94
CA ILE A 57 -14.00 3.88 -6.23
C ILE A 57 -15.24 4.73 -5.94
N GLU A 58 -16.15 4.88 -6.91
CA GLU A 58 -17.40 5.61 -6.75
C GLU A 58 -18.31 4.96 -5.71
N GLN A 59 -18.47 3.63 -5.72
CA GLN A 59 -19.28 2.92 -4.73
C GLN A 59 -18.72 3.05 -3.32
N ILE A 60 -17.41 2.90 -3.16
CA ILE A 60 -16.76 3.06 -1.86
C ILE A 60 -16.89 4.51 -1.38
N GLY A 61 -16.65 5.49 -2.27
CA GLY A 61 -16.80 6.90 -1.97
C GLY A 61 -18.21 7.24 -1.52
N SER A 62 -19.23 6.76 -2.23
CA SER A 62 -20.65 6.94 -1.89
C SER A 62 -20.96 6.35 -0.52
N ALA A 63 -20.48 5.15 -0.21
CA ALA A 63 -20.68 4.53 1.11
C ALA A 63 -20.05 5.34 2.26
N TYR A 64 -18.90 5.99 2.03
CA TYR A 64 -18.31 6.91 3.01
C TYR A 64 -19.14 8.17 3.20
N MET A 65 -19.65 8.75 2.10
CA MET A 65 -20.40 10.02 2.10
C MET A 65 -21.85 9.87 2.58
N GLU A 66 -22.43 8.68 2.48
CA GLU A 66 -23.78 8.38 2.97
C GLU A 66 -23.96 8.78 4.45
N ARG A 67 -22.93 8.58 5.26
CA ARG A 67 -22.93 8.97 6.69
C ARG A 67 -23.03 10.48 6.93
N GLU A 68 -22.63 11.26 5.93
CA GLU A 68 -22.66 12.72 5.97
C GLU A 68 -23.84 13.30 5.17
N PHE A 69 -24.74 12.45 4.64
CA PHE A 69 -25.84 12.82 3.75
C PHE A 69 -25.36 13.62 2.52
N ARG A 70 -24.24 13.21 1.94
CA ARG A 70 -23.64 13.82 0.75
C ARG A 70 -23.38 12.77 -0.30
N ASP A 71 -23.25 13.23 -1.54
CA ASP A 71 -22.89 12.37 -2.67
C ASP A 71 -21.37 12.42 -2.93
N PHE A 72 -20.81 11.28 -3.28
CA PHE A 72 -19.47 11.24 -3.84
C PHE A 72 -19.57 11.43 -5.35
N VAL A 73 -19.14 12.59 -5.83
CA VAL A 73 -19.27 12.96 -7.23
C VAL A 73 -17.89 12.97 -7.90
N VAL A 74 -17.77 12.27 -9.02
CA VAL A 74 -16.62 12.39 -9.92
C VAL A 74 -16.97 13.45 -10.98
N ASP A 75 -16.27 14.57 -10.93
CA ASP A 75 -16.48 15.73 -11.77
C ASP A 75 -15.24 16.12 -12.58
N GLU A 76 -15.30 17.20 -13.33
CA GLU A 76 -14.18 17.69 -14.13
C GLU A 76 -12.95 18.10 -13.29
N TYR A 77 -13.15 18.44 -12.00
CA TYR A 77 -12.06 18.90 -11.12
C TYR A 77 -11.28 17.75 -10.48
N ASN A 78 -11.92 16.62 -10.23
CA ASN A 78 -11.30 15.50 -9.54
C ASN A 78 -11.05 14.26 -10.42
N ARG A 79 -11.67 14.20 -11.61
CA ARG A 79 -11.58 13.06 -12.53
C ARG A 79 -10.14 12.66 -12.84
N ASP A 80 -9.30 13.61 -13.21
CA ASP A 80 -7.92 13.31 -13.59
C ASP A 80 -7.09 12.88 -12.39
N VAL A 81 -7.38 13.41 -11.20
CA VAL A 81 -6.73 12.97 -9.95
C VAL A 81 -7.12 11.53 -9.62
N ILE A 82 -8.41 11.20 -9.71
CA ILE A 82 -8.91 9.83 -9.47
C ILE A 82 -8.30 8.87 -10.49
N ARG A 83 -8.30 9.23 -11.76
CA ARG A 83 -7.70 8.46 -12.84
C ARG A 83 -6.20 8.23 -12.61
N PHE A 84 -5.48 9.27 -12.24
CA PHE A 84 -4.07 9.17 -11.87
C PHE A 84 -3.86 8.18 -10.72
N LEU A 85 -4.63 8.28 -9.65
CA LEU A 85 -4.49 7.42 -8.48
C LEU A 85 -4.85 5.96 -8.77
N VAL A 86 -5.87 5.70 -9.60
CA VAL A 86 -6.19 4.34 -10.05
C VAL A 86 -5.01 3.72 -10.77
N TYR A 87 -4.43 4.43 -11.73
CA TYR A 87 -3.24 3.94 -12.45
C TYR A 87 -2.02 3.82 -11.53
N TYR A 88 -1.77 4.83 -10.70
CA TYR A 88 -0.62 4.88 -9.79
C TYR A 88 -0.60 3.69 -8.82
N PHE A 89 -1.69 3.45 -8.11
CA PHE A 89 -1.76 2.37 -7.13
C PHE A 89 -1.77 0.97 -7.76
N ASN A 90 -2.15 0.87 -9.02
CA ASN A 90 -2.07 -0.36 -9.78
C ASN A 90 -0.78 -0.49 -10.60
N ASN A 91 0.24 0.34 -10.33
CA ASN A 91 1.54 0.36 -11.02
C ASN A 91 1.45 0.50 -12.55
N CYS A 92 0.33 1.02 -13.06
CA CYS A 92 0.14 1.24 -14.48
C CYS A 92 0.88 2.51 -14.93
N LYS A 93 1.78 2.40 -15.88
CA LYS A 93 2.58 3.52 -16.39
C LYS A 93 1.77 4.63 -17.05
N LEU A 94 0.51 4.39 -17.36
CA LEU A 94 -0.40 5.43 -17.85
C LEU A 94 -0.56 6.59 -16.85
N ALA A 95 -0.35 6.35 -15.55
CA ALA A 95 -0.29 7.41 -14.54
C ALA A 95 0.70 8.52 -14.90
N GLU A 96 1.85 8.17 -15.47
CA GLU A 96 2.91 9.10 -15.79
C GLU A 96 2.54 10.10 -16.90
N ASN A 97 1.46 9.83 -17.65
CA ASN A 97 1.00 10.63 -18.78
C ASN A 97 -0.25 11.48 -18.47
N ILE A 98 -0.89 11.30 -17.30
CA ILE A 98 -2.13 12.01 -16.95
C ILE A 98 -1.92 13.52 -16.80
N PHE A 99 -0.78 13.93 -16.25
CA PHE A 99 -0.46 15.34 -16.04
C PHE A 99 0.73 15.76 -16.90
N PRO A 100 0.51 16.29 -18.11
CA PRO A 100 1.59 16.71 -19.01
C PRO A 100 2.50 17.75 -18.34
N GLY A 101 3.80 17.57 -18.52
CA GLY A 101 4.82 18.47 -17.95
C GLY A 101 5.14 18.20 -16.47
N LYS A 102 4.58 17.18 -15.87
CA LYS A 102 4.96 16.69 -14.53
C LYS A 102 5.72 15.38 -14.67
N ASP A 103 6.82 15.25 -13.92
CA ASP A 103 7.65 14.02 -13.91
C ASP A 103 7.19 13.07 -12.81
N TYR A 104 5.91 12.68 -12.83
CA TYR A 104 5.40 11.65 -11.95
C TYR A 104 5.92 10.27 -12.36
N LYS A 105 6.24 9.44 -11.39
CA LYS A 105 6.69 8.05 -11.59
C LYS A 105 5.96 7.14 -10.63
N VAL A 106 5.44 6.01 -11.13
CA VAL A 106 4.67 5.06 -10.32
C VAL A 106 5.47 4.46 -9.14
N HIS A 107 6.79 4.43 -9.24
CA HIS A 107 7.68 3.92 -8.19
C HIS A 107 8.13 4.96 -7.16
N LYS A 108 7.72 6.23 -7.30
CA LYS A 108 8.06 7.31 -6.37
C LYS A 108 6.92 7.55 -5.38
N ASN A 109 7.26 8.00 -4.18
CA ASN A 109 6.26 8.42 -3.20
C ASN A 109 5.41 9.58 -3.73
N LEU A 110 4.13 9.57 -3.33
CA LEU A 110 3.16 10.57 -3.74
C LEU A 110 2.92 11.59 -2.63
N MET A 111 2.85 12.86 -2.99
CA MET A 111 2.43 13.95 -2.11
C MET A 111 1.21 14.66 -2.73
N ILE A 112 0.10 14.70 -1.99
CA ILE A 112 -1.14 15.34 -2.41
C ILE A 112 -1.29 16.67 -1.66
N LEU A 113 -1.25 17.77 -2.39
CA LEU A 113 -1.38 19.12 -1.86
C LEU A 113 -2.69 19.76 -2.32
N GLY A 114 -3.24 20.62 -1.51
CA GLY A 114 -4.44 21.39 -1.84
C GLY A 114 -5.04 22.05 -0.59
N VAL A 115 -5.93 23.01 -0.79
CA VAL A 115 -6.59 23.74 0.29
C VAL A 115 -7.41 22.82 1.20
N PRO A 116 -7.63 23.18 2.48
CA PRO A 116 -8.52 22.44 3.37
C PRO A 116 -9.92 22.28 2.78
N GLY A 117 -10.58 21.16 3.08
CA GLY A 117 -11.95 20.91 2.62
C GLY A 117 -12.09 20.34 1.20
N THR A 118 -11.02 20.16 0.43
CA THR A 118 -11.07 19.61 -0.94
C THR A 118 -11.17 18.08 -1.01
N GLY A 119 -11.49 17.40 0.08
CA GLY A 119 -11.73 15.96 0.08
C GLY A 119 -10.48 15.07 0.04
N LYS A 120 -9.26 15.61 0.18
CA LYS A 120 -8.01 14.82 0.10
C LYS A 120 -7.99 13.62 1.05
N THR A 121 -8.39 13.84 2.31
CA THR A 121 -8.42 12.79 3.34
C THR A 121 -9.46 11.73 2.99
N LEU A 122 -10.65 12.13 2.56
CA LEU A 122 -11.70 11.22 2.09
C LEU A 122 -11.19 10.38 0.91
N LEU A 123 -10.59 11.03 -0.07
CA LEU A 123 -10.06 10.35 -1.25
C LEU A 123 -9.04 9.26 -0.85
N MET A 124 -8.13 9.56 0.07
CA MET A 124 -7.15 8.57 0.56
C MET A 124 -7.80 7.47 1.40
N GLN A 125 -8.89 7.74 2.12
CA GLN A 125 -9.67 6.71 2.80
C GLN A 125 -10.35 5.78 1.80
N VAL A 126 -10.95 6.32 0.76
CA VAL A 126 -11.57 5.56 -0.33
C VAL A 126 -10.53 4.66 -1.02
N PHE A 127 -9.38 5.20 -1.38
CA PHE A 127 -8.31 4.40 -1.99
C PHE A 127 -7.72 3.35 -1.05
N SER A 128 -7.57 3.65 0.23
CA SER A 128 -7.15 2.65 1.23
C SER A 128 -8.10 1.46 1.26
N GLU A 129 -9.40 1.70 1.23
CA GLU A 129 -10.41 0.64 1.24
C GLU A 129 -10.47 -0.12 -0.10
N TYR A 130 -10.41 0.61 -1.21
CA TYR A 130 -10.32 0.03 -2.55
C TYR A 130 -9.14 -0.96 -2.66
N LEU A 131 -7.95 -0.57 -2.23
CA LEU A 131 -6.75 -1.40 -2.29
C LEU A 131 -6.85 -2.63 -1.39
N LYS A 132 -7.53 -2.54 -0.25
CA LYS A 132 -7.82 -3.71 0.60
C LYS A 132 -8.78 -4.67 -0.08
N LEU A 133 -9.89 -4.17 -0.63
CA LEU A 133 -10.92 -4.97 -1.28
C LEU A 133 -10.39 -5.68 -2.53
N THR A 134 -9.46 -5.06 -3.24
CA THR A 134 -8.79 -5.65 -4.41
C THR A 134 -7.57 -6.50 -4.05
N ASN A 135 -7.25 -6.63 -2.74
CA ASN A 135 -6.05 -7.31 -2.27
C ASN A 135 -4.76 -6.82 -2.96
N ASN A 136 -4.70 -5.50 -3.21
CA ASN A 136 -3.62 -4.88 -3.96
C ASN A 136 -2.33 -4.84 -3.11
N PRO A 137 -1.15 -5.21 -3.66
CA PRO A 137 0.11 -5.17 -2.92
C PRO A 137 0.53 -3.77 -2.47
N ASN A 138 0.00 -2.72 -3.11
CA ASN A 138 0.25 -1.32 -2.75
C ASN A 138 -0.72 -0.79 -1.67
N MET A 139 -1.47 -1.66 -1.00
CA MET A 139 -2.33 -1.22 0.10
C MET A 139 -1.53 -0.46 1.15
N PHE A 140 -2.17 0.53 1.76
CA PHE A 140 -1.56 1.39 2.75
C PHE A 140 -2.50 1.65 3.93
N PHE A 141 -1.91 2.08 5.06
CA PHE A 141 -2.65 2.51 6.24
C PHE A 141 -2.71 4.02 6.31
N ASN A 142 -3.89 4.55 6.61
CA ASN A 142 -4.04 5.96 6.92
C ASN A 142 -3.60 6.24 8.36
N LEU A 143 -2.68 7.18 8.51
CA LEU A 143 -2.14 7.62 9.79
C LEU A 143 -2.27 9.12 9.91
N SER A 144 -2.84 9.62 11.00
CA SER A 144 -2.80 11.06 11.27
C SER A 144 -1.47 11.45 11.94
N VAL A 145 -1.01 12.67 11.67
CA VAL A 145 0.15 13.24 12.37
C VAL A 145 -0.06 13.23 13.88
N THR A 146 -1.29 13.47 14.35
CA THR A 146 -1.63 13.42 15.78
C THR A 146 -1.40 12.02 16.38
N GLN A 147 -1.79 10.95 15.66
CA GLN A 147 -1.53 9.59 16.11
C GLN A 147 -0.03 9.30 16.19
N MET A 148 0.73 9.74 15.19
CA MET A 148 2.19 9.58 15.17
C MET A 148 2.85 10.36 16.33
N MET A 149 2.42 11.60 16.58
CA MET A 149 2.91 12.43 17.69
C MET A 149 2.58 11.84 19.05
N ASN A 150 1.37 11.30 19.24
CA ASN A 150 0.99 10.64 20.49
C ASN A 150 1.82 9.38 20.73
N TYR A 151 2.05 8.59 19.68
CA TYR A 151 2.92 7.43 19.78
C TYR A 151 4.35 7.82 20.19
N TYR A 152 4.91 8.87 19.56
CA TYR A 152 6.22 9.40 19.91
C TYR A 152 6.30 9.86 21.37
N LYS A 153 5.27 10.57 21.86
CA LYS A 153 5.24 11.03 23.27
C LYS A 153 5.26 9.88 24.27
N ILE A 154 4.64 8.75 23.93
CA ILE A 154 4.56 7.58 24.80
C ILE A 154 5.84 6.73 24.72
N ASN A 155 6.39 6.54 23.53
CA ASN A 155 7.45 5.56 23.28
C ASN A 155 8.84 6.20 23.08
N GLY A 156 8.94 7.51 22.85
CA GLY A 156 10.18 8.23 22.60
C GLY A 156 10.75 8.04 21.19
N HIS A 157 10.11 7.25 20.34
CA HIS A 157 10.52 6.96 18.96
C HIS A 157 9.30 6.72 18.06
N ILE A 158 9.52 6.68 16.73
CA ILE A 158 8.46 6.44 15.72
C ILE A 158 8.74 5.21 14.87
N ASP A 159 9.53 4.27 15.39
CA ASP A 159 10.03 3.11 14.65
C ASP A 159 8.92 2.24 14.06
N ARG A 160 7.76 2.20 14.73
CA ARG A 160 6.57 1.51 14.21
C ARG A 160 6.13 2.03 12.83
N TYR A 161 6.43 3.29 12.52
CA TYR A 161 6.01 3.96 11.28
C TYR A 161 7.15 4.18 10.30
N THR A 162 8.36 3.80 10.68
CA THR A 162 9.55 3.87 9.84
C THR A 162 10.12 2.48 9.61
N TYR A 163 10.86 2.31 8.54
CA TYR A 163 11.57 1.07 8.30
C TYR A 163 12.74 0.98 9.27
N ASN A 164 12.67 0.06 10.23
CA ASN A 164 13.80 -0.39 11.01
C ASN A 164 13.71 -1.91 11.25
N GLU A 165 14.78 -2.50 11.76
CA GLU A 165 14.89 -3.94 11.97
C GLU A 165 13.90 -4.46 13.04
N GLU A 166 13.46 -3.64 13.96
CA GLU A 166 12.65 -4.01 15.11
C GLU A 166 11.16 -3.71 14.95
N GLY A 167 10.80 -2.71 14.13
CA GLY A 167 9.43 -2.21 14.01
C GLY A 167 8.86 -2.26 12.60
N GLY A 168 7.58 -2.04 12.48
CA GLY A 168 6.94 -1.74 11.21
C GLY A 168 6.88 -2.90 10.22
N LYS A 169 6.92 -4.14 10.68
CA LYS A 169 6.64 -5.29 9.81
C LYS A 169 5.16 -5.34 9.52
N GLY A 170 4.82 -5.10 8.25
CA GLY A 170 3.50 -5.33 7.72
C GLY A 170 3.12 -6.80 7.70
N ILE A 171 2.04 -7.10 7.01
CA ILE A 171 1.66 -8.47 6.70
C ILE A 171 2.85 -9.14 5.97
N ASP A 172 3.20 -10.36 6.35
CA ASP A 172 4.30 -11.14 5.79
C ASP A 172 5.72 -10.54 5.97
N GLY A 173 5.91 -9.63 6.93
CA GLY A 173 7.22 -9.05 7.23
C GLY A 173 7.67 -7.94 6.29
N MET A 174 6.82 -7.49 5.37
CA MET A 174 7.07 -6.33 4.53
C MET A 174 6.74 -5.03 5.28
N PRO A 175 7.47 -3.93 5.04
CA PRO A 175 7.13 -2.65 5.64
C PRO A 175 5.73 -2.20 5.19
N PHE A 176 5.00 -1.54 6.10
CA PHE A 176 3.72 -0.95 5.76
C PHE A 176 3.90 0.24 4.82
N ASN A 177 3.10 0.28 3.77
CA ASN A 177 2.87 1.54 3.09
C ASN A 177 1.96 2.42 3.96
N ILE A 178 2.31 3.68 4.15
CA ILE A 178 1.61 4.60 5.05
C ILE A 178 1.23 5.86 4.29
N CYS A 179 -0.03 6.26 4.40
CA CYS A 179 -0.49 7.58 4.02
C CYS A 179 -0.57 8.46 5.27
N ILE A 180 0.29 9.48 5.35
CA ILE A 180 0.30 10.41 6.47
C ILE A 180 -0.63 11.58 6.15
N ASN A 181 -1.72 11.69 6.90
CA ASN A 181 -2.65 12.81 6.83
C ASN A 181 -2.19 13.94 7.75
N ALA A 182 -1.61 14.99 7.16
CA ALA A 182 -1.24 16.20 7.86
C ALA A 182 -2.42 17.19 7.88
N VAL A 183 -3.45 16.91 8.68
CA VAL A 183 -4.52 17.87 8.94
C VAL A 183 -4.09 18.74 10.10
N SER A 184 -3.71 19.99 9.82
CA SER A 184 -3.59 21.01 10.85
C SER A 184 -5.00 21.44 11.24
N TYR A 185 -5.51 20.91 12.34
CA TYR A 185 -6.63 21.55 13.01
C TYR A 185 -6.08 22.84 13.65
N THR A 186 -6.19 23.94 12.95
CA THR A 186 -6.15 25.24 13.59
C THR A 186 -7.42 25.32 14.43
N HIS A 187 -7.32 25.02 15.71
CA HIS A 187 -8.33 25.47 16.66
C HIS A 187 -8.32 26.99 16.61
N LEU A 188 -9.30 27.56 15.94
CA LEU A 188 -9.66 28.93 16.14
C LEU A 188 -10.21 29.00 17.57
N THR A 189 -9.37 29.47 18.49
CA THR A 189 -9.78 29.94 19.82
C THR A 189 -10.57 31.21 19.69
#